data_54b2feb5c0286ce477f16aa771c5c91b
#
_entry.id   54b2feb5c0286ce477f16aa771c5c91b
#
_cell.length_a   1.000
_cell.length_b   1.000
_cell.length_c   1.000
_cell.angle_alpha   90.00
_cell.angle_beta   90.00
_cell.angle_gamma   90.00
#
_symmetry.space_group_name_H-M   'P 1'
#
loop_
_entity.id
_entity.type
_entity.pdbx_description
1 polymer ?
#
loop_
_entity_poly.entity_id
_entity_poly.type
_entity_poly.pdbx_seq_one_letter_code
_entity_poly.pdbx_strand_id
1 'polypeptide(L)'
;MVVATALCTVALSGCVAPAPDDAAYESKAASTAQAALSEARTALLGVRTRADDRLPSTYLEPVLVDAEQALGEIRTTFDSVQPPPTRAADKLRGTLDPLLESAASDATELRIAARRERPGALGTAADDLAGIADELERFAQEHGT
;
A
#
# COMPACT_ATOMS: atom_id res chain seq x y z
N MET A 1 30.99 -0.02 -48.33
CA MET A 1 30.87 0.67 -47.06
C MET A 1 29.67 0.07 -46.32
N VAL A 2 29.94 -0.81 -45.37
CA VAL A 2 28.89 -1.47 -44.55
C VAL A 2 28.89 -0.78 -43.19
N VAL A 3 27.82 -0.04 -42.89
CA VAL A 3 27.63 0.60 -41.58
C VAL A 3 26.98 -0.44 -40.67
N ALA A 4 27.75 -0.95 -39.71
CA ALA A 4 27.25 -1.84 -38.66
C ALA A 4 26.57 -0.99 -37.57
N THR A 5 25.27 -1.02 -37.57
CA THR A 5 24.46 -0.39 -36.50
C THR A 5 24.43 -1.34 -35.29
N ALA A 6 25.26 -1.06 -34.30
CA ALA A 6 25.24 -1.78 -33.03
C ALA A 6 24.00 -1.32 -32.19
N LEU A 7 22.99 -2.17 -32.11
CA LEU A 7 21.81 -1.98 -31.31
C LEU A 7 22.14 -2.32 -29.84
N CYS A 8 22.43 -1.29 -29.04
CA CYS A 8 22.62 -1.41 -27.59
C CYS A 8 21.25 -1.69 -26.91
N THR A 9 20.92 -2.95 -26.69
CA THR A 9 19.82 -3.36 -25.82
C THR A 9 20.24 -3.16 -24.36
N VAL A 10 19.86 -2.04 -23.78
CA VAL A 10 19.96 -1.82 -22.33
C VAL A 10 18.88 -2.68 -21.67
N ALA A 11 19.27 -3.84 -21.17
CA ALA A 11 18.43 -4.64 -20.29
C ALA A 11 18.27 -3.86 -18.96
N LEU A 12 17.11 -3.23 -18.77
CA LEU A 12 16.68 -2.75 -17.44
C LEU A 12 16.38 -3.98 -16.57
N SER A 13 17.45 -4.57 -16.05
CA SER A 13 17.32 -5.50 -14.94
C SER A 13 16.94 -4.67 -13.73
N GLY A 14 15.65 -4.62 -13.42
CA GLY A 14 15.16 -4.11 -12.14
C GLY A 14 15.72 -4.98 -11.03
N CYS A 15 16.96 -4.70 -10.59
CA CYS A 15 17.54 -5.34 -9.42
C CYS A 15 16.75 -4.84 -8.22
N VAL A 16 15.85 -5.67 -7.67
CA VAL A 16 15.42 -5.55 -6.29
C VAL A 16 16.67 -5.80 -5.45
N ALA A 17 17.35 -4.71 -5.07
CA ALA A 17 18.53 -4.82 -4.22
C ALA A 17 18.07 -5.26 -2.82
N PRO A 18 18.65 -6.34 -2.26
CA PRO A 18 18.39 -6.70 -0.87
C PRO A 18 18.77 -5.53 0.04
N ALA A 19 18.02 -5.33 1.12
CA ALA A 19 18.40 -4.33 2.11
C ALA A 19 19.76 -4.73 2.71
N PRO A 20 20.76 -3.84 2.69
CA PRO A 20 22.13 -4.20 3.07
C PRO A 20 22.28 -4.52 4.55
N ASP A 21 21.43 -3.98 5.41
CA ASP A 21 21.44 -4.15 6.86
C ASP A 21 20.05 -3.92 7.49
N ASP A 22 19.94 -4.13 8.78
CA ASP A 22 18.68 -3.98 9.54
C ASP A 22 18.15 -2.55 9.49
N ALA A 23 18.99 -1.54 9.55
CA ALA A 23 18.58 -0.14 9.54
C ALA A 23 17.99 0.27 8.18
N ALA A 24 18.59 -0.18 7.08
CA ALA A 24 18.07 0.04 5.75
C ALA A 24 16.72 -0.69 5.55
N TYR A 25 16.59 -1.91 6.09
CA TYR A 25 15.34 -2.66 6.03
C TYR A 25 14.24 -2.00 6.87
N GLU A 26 14.57 -1.53 8.08
CA GLU A 26 13.64 -0.80 8.96
C GLU A 26 13.14 0.49 8.31
N SER A 27 14.05 1.29 7.74
CA SER A 27 13.70 2.51 6.99
C SER A 27 12.79 2.20 5.80
N LYS A 28 13.05 1.10 5.08
CA LYS A 28 12.20 0.64 3.97
C LYS A 28 10.81 0.25 4.46
N ALA A 29 10.73 -0.51 5.56
CA ALA A 29 9.47 -0.93 6.15
C ALA A 29 8.64 0.27 6.64
N ALA A 30 9.27 1.23 7.32
CA ALA A 30 8.61 2.47 7.76
C ALA A 30 8.07 3.28 6.58
N SER A 31 8.87 3.44 5.52
CA SER A 31 8.43 4.15 4.30
C SER A 31 7.27 3.42 3.60
N THR A 32 7.29 2.08 3.61
CA THR A 32 6.20 1.26 3.05
C THR A 32 4.92 1.44 3.85
N ALA A 33 5.00 1.42 5.19
CA ALA A 33 3.85 1.67 6.06
C ALA A 33 3.25 3.09 5.84
N GLN A 34 4.10 4.11 5.68
CA GLN A 34 3.66 5.47 5.37
C GLN A 34 2.95 5.57 4.01
N ALA A 35 3.46 4.88 2.99
CA ALA A 35 2.82 4.84 1.67
C ALA A 35 1.44 4.18 1.77
N ALA A 36 1.33 3.01 2.43
CA ALA A 36 0.07 2.32 2.62
C ALA A 36 -0.94 3.16 3.44
N LEU A 37 -0.47 3.82 4.51
CA LEU A 37 -1.27 4.76 5.30
C LEU A 37 -1.84 5.90 4.45
N SER A 38 -1.04 6.46 3.55
CA SER A 38 -1.48 7.56 2.66
C SER A 38 -2.62 7.10 1.75
N GLU A 39 -2.51 5.92 1.15
CA GLU A 39 -3.54 5.37 0.28
C GLU A 39 -4.82 5.01 1.04
N ALA A 40 -4.69 4.37 2.22
CA ALA A 40 -5.83 4.09 3.07
C ALA A 40 -6.59 5.36 3.47
N ARG A 41 -5.86 6.42 3.86
CA ARG A 41 -6.46 7.72 4.21
C ARG A 41 -7.11 8.41 3.01
N THR A 42 -6.57 8.26 1.81
CA THR A 42 -7.16 8.79 0.57
C THR A 42 -8.51 8.11 0.28
N ALA A 43 -8.58 6.79 0.40
CA ALA A 43 -9.83 6.05 0.27
C ALA A 43 -10.88 6.49 1.29
N LEU A 44 -10.50 6.58 2.57
CA LEU A 44 -11.36 7.02 3.67
C LEU A 44 -11.85 8.45 3.49
N LEU A 45 -10.99 9.36 2.98
CA LEU A 45 -11.38 10.73 2.68
C LEU A 45 -12.43 10.76 1.56
N GLY A 46 -12.28 9.93 0.52
CA GLY A 46 -13.27 9.78 -0.54
C GLY A 46 -14.63 9.38 0.00
N VAL A 47 -14.69 8.37 0.87
CA VAL A 47 -15.92 7.91 1.51
C VAL A 47 -16.57 9.00 2.36
N ARG A 48 -15.80 9.68 3.21
CA ARG A 48 -16.31 10.79 4.06
C ARG A 48 -16.84 11.95 3.21
N THR A 49 -16.08 12.34 2.17
CA THR A 49 -16.48 13.45 1.29
C THR A 49 -17.77 13.11 0.52
N ARG A 50 -17.94 11.83 0.17
CA ARG A 50 -19.19 11.34 -0.43
C ARG A 50 -20.36 11.34 0.55
N ALA A 51 -20.14 10.93 1.80
CA ALA A 51 -21.16 10.94 2.85
C ALA A 51 -21.65 12.37 3.16
N ASP A 52 -20.76 13.36 3.03
CA ASP A 52 -21.09 14.79 3.19
C ASP A 52 -21.73 15.41 1.92
N ASP A 53 -22.10 14.62 0.91
CA ASP A 53 -22.63 15.06 -0.38
C ASP A 53 -21.73 16.07 -1.15
N ARG A 54 -20.43 16.10 -0.82
CA ARG A 54 -19.43 16.97 -1.47
C ARG A 54 -18.66 16.29 -2.60
N LEU A 55 -18.84 14.98 -2.78
CA LEU A 55 -18.26 14.20 -3.87
C LEU A 55 -19.37 13.53 -4.67
N PRO A 56 -19.50 13.79 -6.00
CA PRO A 56 -20.43 13.05 -6.83
C PRO A 56 -20.14 11.54 -6.82
N SER A 57 -21.16 10.70 -6.84
CA SER A 57 -21.03 9.23 -6.78
C SER A 57 -20.09 8.66 -7.86
N THR A 58 -20.06 9.28 -9.03
CA THR A 58 -19.22 8.89 -10.17
C THR A 58 -17.72 9.03 -9.91
N TYR A 59 -17.31 9.82 -8.89
CA TYR A 59 -15.90 10.02 -8.55
C TYR A 59 -15.42 9.12 -7.42
N LEU A 60 -16.32 8.56 -6.61
CA LEU A 60 -15.91 7.70 -5.50
C LEU A 60 -15.30 6.40 -6.01
N GLU A 61 -15.92 5.74 -7.00
CA GLU A 61 -15.44 4.44 -7.50
C GLU A 61 -14.01 4.53 -8.06
N PRO A 62 -13.64 5.48 -8.94
CA PRO A 62 -12.25 5.66 -9.35
C PRO A 62 -11.27 5.83 -8.20
N VAL A 63 -11.59 6.66 -7.20
CA VAL A 63 -10.71 6.87 -6.03
C VAL A 63 -10.48 5.55 -5.27
N LEU A 64 -11.52 4.74 -5.10
CA LEU A 64 -11.39 3.45 -4.40
C LEU A 64 -10.65 2.41 -5.23
N VAL A 65 -10.80 2.41 -6.56
CA VAL A 65 -10.04 1.55 -7.47
C VAL A 65 -8.55 1.89 -7.42
N ASP A 66 -8.21 3.17 -7.50
CA ASP A 66 -6.82 3.63 -7.46
C ASP A 66 -6.16 3.28 -6.11
N ALA A 67 -6.86 3.49 -4.99
CA ALA A 67 -6.36 3.14 -3.66
C ALA A 67 -6.17 1.62 -3.49
N GLU A 68 -7.12 0.79 -3.95
CA GLU A 68 -6.99 -0.68 -3.94
C GLU A 68 -5.78 -1.15 -4.73
N GLN A 69 -5.58 -0.63 -5.95
CA GLN A 69 -4.43 -0.97 -6.78
C GLN A 69 -3.11 -0.56 -6.13
N ALA A 70 -3.04 0.68 -5.62
CA ALA A 70 -1.84 1.19 -4.96
C ALA A 70 -1.47 0.35 -3.72
N LEU A 71 -2.44 -0.02 -2.87
CA LEU A 71 -2.20 -0.88 -1.71
C LEU A 71 -1.72 -2.28 -2.12
N GLY A 72 -2.28 -2.85 -3.17
CA GLY A 72 -1.82 -4.13 -3.74
C GLY A 72 -0.38 -4.07 -4.28
N GLU A 73 -0.01 -2.98 -4.96
CA GLU A 73 1.34 -2.75 -5.48
C GLU A 73 2.34 -2.51 -4.35
N ILE A 74 1.98 -1.73 -3.32
CA ILE A 74 2.80 -1.48 -2.13
C ILE A 74 3.12 -2.80 -1.44
N ARG A 75 2.12 -3.65 -1.19
CA ARG A 75 2.29 -4.99 -0.62
C ARG A 75 3.23 -5.84 -1.47
N THR A 76 2.95 -5.98 -2.77
CA THR A 76 3.75 -6.78 -3.69
C THR A 76 5.21 -6.31 -3.76
N THR A 77 5.40 -4.98 -3.73
CA THR A 77 6.74 -4.37 -3.71
C THR A 77 7.48 -4.72 -2.44
N PHE A 78 6.83 -4.63 -1.27
CA PHE A 78 7.45 -4.99 0.00
C PHE A 78 7.74 -6.48 0.10
N ASP A 79 6.85 -7.35 -0.37
CA ASP A 79 7.04 -8.79 -0.42
C ASP A 79 8.28 -9.20 -1.23
N SER A 80 8.63 -8.42 -2.26
CA SER A 80 9.81 -8.65 -3.09
C SER A 80 11.13 -8.25 -2.42
N VAL A 81 11.10 -7.44 -1.35
CA VAL A 81 12.30 -7.01 -0.61
C VAL A 81 12.80 -8.15 0.25
N GLN A 82 14.03 -8.59 0.00
CA GLN A 82 14.65 -9.63 0.83
C GLN A 82 15.14 -9.03 2.14
N PRO A 83 14.63 -9.49 3.30
CA PRO A 83 15.11 -9.05 4.60
C PRO A 83 16.55 -9.54 4.88
N PRO A 84 17.34 -8.83 5.66
CA PRO A 84 18.57 -9.37 6.26
C PRO A 84 18.26 -10.64 7.07
N PRO A 85 19.21 -11.60 7.20
CA PRO A 85 18.98 -12.84 7.93
C PRO A 85 19.10 -12.62 9.47
N THR A 86 18.28 -11.74 10.01
CA THR A 86 18.29 -11.37 11.42
C THR A 86 16.90 -11.53 12.04
N ARG A 87 16.85 -11.80 13.34
CA ARG A 87 15.59 -11.87 14.07
C ARG A 87 14.86 -10.52 14.11
N ALA A 88 15.60 -9.42 14.04
CA ALA A 88 15.00 -8.08 14.01
C ALA A 88 14.21 -7.87 12.73
N ALA A 89 14.81 -8.17 11.58
CA ALA A 89 14.17 -8.09 10.28
C ALA A 89 12.97 -9.04 10.16
N ASP A 90 13.09 -10.28 10.66
CA ASP A 90 11.99 -11.25 10.69
C ASP A 90 10.81 -10.74 11.51
N LYS A 91 11.07 -10.17 12.69
CA LYS A 91 10.03 -9.60 13.55
C LYS A 91 9.34 -8.42 12.88
N LEU A 92 10.12 -7.50 12.29
CA LEU A 92 9.61 -6.33 11.59
C LEU A 92 8.69 -6.74 10.43
N ARG A 93 9.15 -7.70 9.62
CA ARG A 93 8.35 -8.26 8.53
C ARG A 93 7.06 -8.90 9.04
N GLY A 94 7.17 -9.76 10.06
CA GLY A 94 6.02 -10.43 10.66
C GLY A 94 4.99 -9.47 11.27
N THR A 95 5.36 -8.24 11.56
CA THR A 95 4.44 -7.18 12.01
C THR A 95 3.82 -6.43 10.84
N LEU A 96 4.61 -6.07 9.82
CA LEU A 96 4.12 -5.22 8.72
C LEU A 96 3.34 -6.01 7.66
N ASP A 97 3.75 -7.23 7.29
CA ASP A 97 3.07 -8.02 6.24
C ASP A 97 1.56 -8.19 6.50
N PRO A 98 1.10 -8.56 7.72
CA PRO A 98 -0.33 -8.67 8.01
C PRO A 98 -1.08 -7.34 7.87
N LEU A 99 -0.46 -6.21 8.22
CA LEU A 99 -1.07 -4.89 8.10
C LEU A 99 -1.28 -4.51 6.64
N LEU A 100 -0.28 -4.78 5.78
CA LEU A 100 -0.38 -4.54 4.33
C LEU A 100 -1.43 -5.44 3.69
N GLU A 101 -1.51 -6.71 4.11
CA GLU A 101 -2.53 -7.64 3.64
C GLU A 101 -3.93 -7.17 4.00
N SER A 102 -4.14 -6.80 5.27
CA SER A 102 -5.43 -6.29 5.75
C SER A 102 -5.82 -5.00 5.03
N ALA A 103 -4.89 -4.04 4.87
CA ALA A 103 -5.16 -2.79 4.16
C ALA A 103 -5.65 -3.04 2.71
N ALA A 104 -4.98 -3.95 1.99
CA ALA A 104 -5.38 -4.30 0.62
C ALA A 104 -6.74 -5.01 0.57
N SER A 105 -7.02 -5.92 1.53
CA SER A 105 -8.30 -6.62 1.66
C SER A 105 -9.44 -5.66 1.97
N ASP A 106 -9.25 -4.78 2.96
CA ASP A 106 -10.28 -3.84 3.40
C ASP A 106 -10.58 -2.80 2.33
N ALA A 107 -9.58 -2.35 1.56
CA ALA A 107 -9.78 -1.49 0.40
C ALA A 107 -10.63 -2.18 -0.69
N THR A 108 -10.42 -3.49 -0.92
CA THR A 108 -11.23 -4.29 -1.84
C THR A 108 -12.69 -4.36 -1.36
N GLU A 109 -12.92 -4.65 -0.08
CA GLU A 109 -14.26 -4.69 0.50
C GLU A 109 -14.96 -3.32 0.43
N LEU A 110 -14.22 -2.25 0.72
CA LEU A 110 -14.70 -0.87 0.63
C LEU A 110 -15.20 -0.55 -0.78
N ARG A 111 -14.40 -0.88 -1.81
CA ARG A 111 -14.78 -0.69 -3.21
C ARG A 111 -15.99 -1.54 -3.60
N ILE A 112 -16.05 -2.80 -3.17
CA ILE A 112 -17.18 -3.70 -3.45
C ILE A 112 -18.46 -3.15 -2.80
N ALA A 113 -18.40 -2.70 -1.56
CA ALA A 113 -19.53 -2.12 -0.84
C ALA A 113 -20.03 -0.83 -1.50
N ALA A 114 -19.11 0.05 -1.94
CA ALA A 114 -19.43 1.26 -2.66
C ALA A 114 -20.14 0.96 -3.99
N ARG A 115 -19.58 0.05 -4.80
CA ARG A 115 -20.17 -0.33 -6.10
C ARG A 115 -21.54 -1.01 -5.98
N ARG A 116 -21.79 -1.71 -4.88
CA ARG A 116 -23.08 -2.37 -4.60
C ARG A 116 -24.09 -1.45 -3.92
N GLU A 117 -23.73 -0.19 -3.71
CA GLU A 117 -24.57 0.80 -3.03
C GLU A 117 -25.13 0.30 -1.69
N ARG A 118 -24.26 -0.34 -0.86
CA ARG A 118 -24.61 -0.89 0.45
C ARG A 118 -24.06 0.01 1.56
N PRO A 119 -24.80 1.02 2.03
CA PRO A 119 -24.24 2.01 2.96
C PRO A 119 -23.77 1.41 4.29
N GLY A 120 -24.48 0.41 4.83
CA GLY A 120 -24.05 -0.27 6.06
C GLY A 120 -22.73 -1.03 5.88
N ALA A 121 -22.57 -1.81 4.79
CA ALA A 121 -21.33 -2.50 4.49
C ALA A 121 -20.18 -1.54 4.16
N LEU A 122 -20.49 -0.40 3.52
CA LEU A 122 -19.52 0.66 3.24
C LEU A 122 -18.99 1.28 4.55
N GLY A 123 -19.89 1.53 5.51
CA GLY A 123 -19.51 2.04 6.84
C GLY A 123 -18.59 1.06 7.57
N THR A 124 -18.98 -0.22 7.65
CA THR A 124 -18.16 -1.26 8.30
C THR A 124 -16.77 -1.38 7.64
N ALA A 125 -16.70 -1.47 6.31
CA ALA A 125 -15.41 -1.57 5.61
C ALA A 125 -14.55 -0.31 5.79
N ALA A 126 -15.17 0.88 5.93
CA ALA A 126 -14.45 2.10 6.23
C ALA A 126 -13.90 2.13 7.66
N ASP A 127 -14.65 1.61 8.65
CA ASP A 127 -14.19 1.50 10.03
C ASP A 127 -13.03 0.48 10.15
N ASP A 128 -13.11 -0.65 9.45
CA ASP A 128 -12.06 -1.67 9.41
C ASP A 128 -10.77 -1.09 8.81
N LEU A 129 -10.85 -0.46 7.63
CA LEU A 129 -9.70 0.20 7.00
C LEU A 129 -9.12 1.34 7.86
N ALA A 130 -9.97 2.07 8.61
CA ALA A 130 -9.50 3.11 9.52
C ALA A 130 -8.69 2.53 10.68
N GLY A 131 -9.11 1.38 11.23
CA GLY A 131 -8.35 0.65 12.25
C GLY A 131 -6.97 0.25 11.75
N ILE A 132 -6.87 -0.30 10.53
CA ILE A 132 -5.59 -0.65 9.92
C ILE A 132 -4.73 0.59 9.63
N ALA A 133 -5.33 1.71 9.20
CA ALA A 133 -4.62 2.96 9.00
C ALA A 133 -3.97 3.47 10.30
N ASP A 134 -4.65 3.36 11.44
CA ASP A 134 -4.10 3.72 12.75
C ASP A 134 -2.93 2.79 13.17
N GLU A 135 -2.99 1.51 12.80
CA GLU A 135 -1.89 0.56 13.05
C GLU A 135 -0.67 0.83 12.17
N LEU A 136 -0.90 1.14 10.89
CA LEU A 136 0.16 1.56 9.96
C LEU A 136 0.83 2.86 10.42
N GLU A 137 0.05 3.82 10.94
CA GLU A 137 0.60 5.06 11.50
C GLU A 137 1.50 4.80 12.71
N ARG A 138 1.04 3.97 13.65
CA ARG A 138 1.87 3.59 14.82
C ARG A 138 3.15 2.90 14.38
N PHE A 139 3.06 1.93 13.47
CA PHE A 139 4.24 1.25 12.93
C PHE A 139 5.22 2.23 12.29
N ALA A 140 4.72 3.14 11.45
CA ALA A 140 5.55 4.14 10.79
C ALA A 140 6.22 5.12 11.79
N GLN A 141 5.53 5.48 12.88
CA GLN A 141 6.10 6.32 13.95
C GLN A 141 7.15 5.59 14.78
N GLU A 142 6.95 4.31 15.08
CA GLU A 142 7.88 3.50 15.86
C GLU A 142 9.19 3.22 15.10
N HIS A 143 9.13 3.12 13.77
CA HIS A 143 10.25 2.71 12.93
C HIS A 143 10.74 3.81 11.97
N GLY A 144 10.08 4.96 11.96
CA GLY A 144 10.48 6.13 11.19
C GLY A 144 11.48 6.99 11.97
N THR A 145 12.69 7.13 11.45
CA THR A 145 13.73 8.03 12.01
C THR A 145 13.67 9.40 11.35
#